data_b8a00f73f82c85d0119c7bdd7fbb2648
#
_entry.id   b8a00f73f82c85d0119c7bdd7fbb2648
#
_cell.length_a   1.000
_cell.length_b   1.000
_cell.length_c   1.000
_cell.angle_alpha   90.00
_cell.angle_beta   90.00
_cell.angle_gamma   90.00
#
_symmetry.space_group_name_H-M   'P 1'
#
loop_
_entity.id
_entity.type
_entity.pdbx_description
1 polymer ?
#
loop_
_entity_poly.entity_id
_entity_poly.type
_entity_poly.pdbx_seq_one_letter_code
_entity_poly.pdbx_strand_id
1 'polypeptide(L)'
;MEAVTLRTKRENKGHYVPGMISNGMLYISGQLSLDPDTGKVAEGGIRAHMQQALGNMDAVLHEAGLTRENVVQCRIYLVGMDNWDAANEEYAAFFGAHCPARIIVSVNELHFGCLVEIEAVAECTQKGEFL
;
A
#
# COMPACT_ATOMS: atom_id res chain seq x y z
N MET A 1 -19.72 -5.22 6.84
CA MET A 1 -18.49 -5.17 6.03
C MET A 1 -18.78 -4.60 4.66
N GLU A 2 -17.86 -3.86 4.13
CA GLU A 2 -18.00 -3.24 2.82
C GLU A 2 -16.70 -3.38 2.03
N ALA A 3 -16.79 -3.93 0.81
CA ALA A 3 -15.64 -4.05 -0.07
C ALA A 3 -15.34 -2.71 -0.75
N VAL A 4 -14.07 -2.38 -0.86
CA VAL A 4 -13.57 -1.25 -1.64
C VAL A 4 -12.94 -1.83 -2.91
N THR A 5 -13.44 -1.42 -4.05
CA THR A 5 -12.98 -1.89 -5.36
C THR A 5 -12.45 -0.73 -6.18
N LEU A 6 -11.60 -1.04 -7.14
CA LEU A 6 -10.99 -0.05 -8.03
C LEU A 6 -11.42 -0.31 -9.47
N ARG A 7 -11.58 0.76 -10.24
CA ARG A 7 -11.79 0.68 -11.68
C ARG A 7 -10.45 0.72 -12.37
N THR A 8 -9.93 -0.44 -12.73
CA THR A 8 -8.68 -0.58 -13.45
C THR A 8 -8.93 -1.28 -14.77
N LYS A 9 -8.05 -1.04 -15.75
CA LYS A 9 -8.16 -1.69 -17.08
C LYS A 9 -7.81 -3.16 -17.01
N ARG A 10 -6.95 -3.53 -16.07
CA ARG A 10 -6.56 -4.93 -15.86
C ARG A 10 -7.55 -5.59 -14.90
N GLU A 11 -8.06 -6.77 -15.30
CA GLU A 11 -8.92 -7.55 -14.43
C GLU A 11 -8.11 -8.17 -13.30
N ASN A 12 -8.62 -8.05 -12.07
CA ASN A 12 -8.07 -8.74 -10.91
C ASN A 12 -8.54 -10.20 -10.92
N LYS A 13 -7.61 -11.13 -11.09
CA LYS A 13 -7.89 -12.58 -11.08
C LYS A 13 -7.66 -13.22 -9.72
N GLY A 14 -7.13 -12.50 -8.75
CA GLY A 14 -6.95 -12.99 -7.39
C GLY A 14 -8.27 -13.07 -6.63
N HIS A 15 -8.34 -13.98 -5.68
CA HIS A 15 -9.53 -14.15 -4.85
C HIS A 15 -9.49 -13.21 -3.65
N TYR A 16 -9.58 -11.90 -3.90
CA TYR A 16 -9.55 -10.85 -2.88
C TYR A 16 -10.11 -9.55 -3.44
N VAL A 17 -10.38 -8.62 -2.56
CA VAL A 17 -10.73 -7.23 -2.92
C VAL A 17 -9.58 -6.30 -2.50
N PRO A 18 -9.41 -5.15 -3.17
CA PRO A 18 -8.36 -4.18 -2.79
C PRO A 18 -8.44 -3.70 -1.36
N GLY A 19 -9.64 -3.53 -0.83
CA GLY A 19 -9.83 -3.13 0.54
C GLY A 19 -11.13 -3.66 1.13
N MET A 20 -11.15 -3.78 2.45
CA MET A 20 -12.36 -4.21 3.18
C MET A 20 -12.53 -3.30 4.38
N ILE A 21 -13.71 -2.69 4.49
CA ILE A 21 -14.09 -1.87 5.64
C ILE A 21 -14.86 -2.73 6.64
N SER A 22 -14.45 -2.71 7.89
CA SER A 22 -15.11 -3.39 8.98
C SER A 22 -14.88 -2.63 10.28
N ASN A 23 -15.94 -2.37 11.02
CA ASN A 23 -15.88 -1.67 12.31
C ASN A 23 -15.07 -0.37 12.26
N GLY A 24 -15.30 0.45 11.24
CA GLY A 24 -14.64 1.74 11.10
C GLY A 24 -13.17 1.67 10.69
N MET A 25 -12.69 0.51 10.28
CA MET A 25 -11.32 0.31 9.83
C MET A 25 -11.31 -0.17 8.38
N LEU A 26 -10.38 0.36 7.60
CA LEU A 26 -10.11 -0.10 6.24
C LEU A 26 -8.88 -0.99 6.26
N TYR A 27 -9.05 -2.21 5.79
CA TYR A 27 -7.96 -3.17 5.62
C TYR A 27 -7.59 -3.18 4.14
N ILE A 28 -6.37 -2.77 3.82
CA ILE A 28 -5.88 -2.69 2.44
C ILE A 28 -5.06 -3.94 2.15
N SER A 29 -5.48 -4.68 1.13
CA SER A 29 -4.78 -5.86 0.66
C SER A 29 -3.37 -5.52 0.17
N GLY A 30 -2.48 -6.51 0.16
CA GLY A 30 -1.11 -6.33 -0.30
C GLY A 30 -1.04 -5.68 -1.68
N GLN A 31 -0.29 -4.60 -1.77
CA GLN A 31 -0.08 -3.84 -2.99
C GLN A 31 1.33 -4.09 -3.50
N LEU A 32 1.42 -4.79 -4.61
CA LEU A 32 2.68 -5.00 -5.33
C LEU A 32 3.03 -3.75 -6.14
N SER A 33 4.27 -3.67 -6.56
CA SER A 33 4.77 -2.58 -7.41
C SER A 33 4.43 -2.77 -8.88
N LEU A 34 3.15 -3.02 -9.17
CA LEU A 34 2.62 -3.21 -10.51
C LEU A 34 1.78 -2.01 -10.93
N ASP A 35 1.89 -1.64 -12.21
CA ASP A 35 0.94 -0.70 -12.79
C ASP A 35 -0.45 -1.37 -12.81
N PRO A 36 -1.48 -0.75 -12.21
CA PRO A 36 -2.79 -1.40 -12.07
C PRO A 36 -3.56 -1.56 -13.39
N ASP A 37 -3.19 -0.81 -14.43
CA ASP A 37 -3.85 -0.90 -15.73
C ASP A 37 -3.15 -1.87 -16.68
N THR A 38 -1.82 -1.90 -16.67
CA THR A 38 -1.04 -2.72 -17.60
C THR A 38 -0.53 -4.03 -16.99
N GLY A 39 -0.42 -4.08 -15.66
CA GLY A 39 0.19 -5.21 -14.94
C GLY A 39 1.70 -5.26 -15.06
N LYS A 40 2.31 -4.21 -15.62
CA LYS A 40 3.77 -4.15 -15.73
C LYS A 40 4.40 -3.84 -14.38
N VAL A 41 5.50 -4.53 -14.09
CA VAL A 41 6.33 -4.26 -12.91
C VAL A 41 7.00 -2.90 -13.09
N ALA A 42 7.12 -2.13 -11.99
CA ALA A 42 7.80 -0.85 -12.01
C ALA A 42 9.21 -1.01 -12.59
N GLU A 43 9.58 -0.12 -13.50
CA GLU A 43 10.91 -0.08 -14.07
C GLU A 43 11.84 0.71 -13.15
N GLY A 44 13.05 0.17 -12.93
CA GLY A 44 14.01 0.79 -12.05
C GLY A 44 14.23 -0.04 -10.80
N GLY A 45 14.86 0.57 -9.80
CA GLY A 45 15.18 -0.11 -8.55
C GLY A 45 14.11 0.06 -7.49
N ILE A 46 14.53 -0.12 -6.25
CA ILE A 46 13.62 -0.09 -5.08
C ILE A 46 12.83 1.20 -4.97
N ARG A 47 13.42 2.36 -5.32
CA ARG A 47 12.71 3.64 -5.21
C ARG A 47 11.48 3.68 -6.12
N ALA A 48 11.63 3.24 -7.37
CA ALA A 48 10.51 3.16 -8.31
C ALA A 48 9.44 2.16 -7.83
N HIS A 49 9.87 1.01 -7.31
CA HIS A 49 8.97 0.01 -6.76
C HIS A 49 8.20 0.53 -5.56
N MET A 50 8.86 1.23 -4.64
CA MET A 50 8.21 1.85 -3.48
C MET A 50 7.17 2.88 -3.90
N GLN A 51 7.52 3.76 -4.83
CA GLN A 51 6.60 4.78 -5.33
C GLN A 51 5.35 4.15 -5.95
N GLN A 52 5.53 3.09 -6.74
CA GLN A 52 4.39 2.41 -7.36
C GLN A 52 3.50 1.73 -6.32
N ALA A 53 4.09 0.98 -5.38
CA ALA A 53 3.32 0.28 -4.36
C ALA A 53 2.58 1.25 -3.43
N LEU A 54 3.24 2.32 -3.00
CA LEU A 54 2.62 3.38 -2.18
C LEU A 54 1.49 4.08 -2.96
N GLY A 55 1.70 4.37 -4.23
CA GLY A 55 0.67 4.94 -5.09
C GLY A 55 -0.55 4.03 -5.24
N ASN A 56 -0.32 2.73 -5.35
CA ASN A 56 -1.41 1.75 -5.42
C ASN A 56 -2.19 1.69 -4.10
N MET A 57 -1.50 1.75 -2.97
CA MET A 57 -2.13 1.83 -1.65
C MET A 57 -2.95 3.12 -1.53
N ASP A 58 -2.40 4.24 -1.98
CA ASP A 58 -3.05 5.55 -1.93
C ASP A 58 -4.35 5.56 -2.76
N ALA A 59 -4.37 4.86 -3.89
CA ALA A 59 -5.57 4.73 -4.71
C ALA A 59 -6.71 4.03 -3.95
N VAL A 60 -6.40 3.01 -3.16
CA VAL A 60 -7.42 2.34 -2.33
C VAL A 60 -7.92 3.27 -1.24
N LEU A 61 -7.04 4.03 -0.60
CA LEU A 61 -7.44 5.04 0.38
C LEU A 61 -8.40 6.05 -0.22
N HIS A 62 -8.05 6.62 -1.37
CA HIS A 62 -8.88 7.63 -2.03
C HIS A 62 -10.25 7.07 -2.44
N GLU A 63 -10.31 5.84 -2.94
CA GLU A 63 -11.58 5.20 -3.29
C GLU A 63 -12.49 5.05 -2.07
N ALA A 64 -11.90 4.86 -0.88
CA ALA A 64 -12.63 4.79 0.38
C ALA A 64 -12.94 6.18 0.97
N GLY A 65 -12.55 7.27 0.30
CA GLY A 65 -12.74 8.63 0.81
C GLY A 65 -11.74 9.03 1.88
N LEU A 66 -10.61 8.35 1.95
CA LEU A 66 -9.57 8.58 2.98
C LEU A 66 -8.30 9.15 2.36
N THR A 67 -7.40 9.56 3.22
CA THR A 67 -6.07 10.03 2.83
C THR A 67 -5.00 9.23 3.57
N ARG A 68 -3.74 9.45 3.20
CA ARG A 68 -2.62 8.79 3.87
C ARG A 68 -2.55 9.08 5.37
N GLU A 69 -3.11 10.20 5.81
CA GLU A 69 -3.17 10.55 7.23
C GLU A 69 -4.11 9.64 8.05
N ASN A 70 -4.98 8.90 7.38
CA ASN A 70 -5.84 7.91 8.03
C ASN A 70 -5.13 6.58 8.29
N VAL A 71 -3.95 6.37 7.71
CA VAL A 71 -3.21 5.11 7.86
C VAL A 71 -2.73 4.93 9.30
N VAL A 72 -3.08 3.79 9.88
CA VAL A 72 -2.72 3.43 11.26
C VAL A 72 -1.45 2.58 11.28
N GLN A 73 -1.34 1.66 10.33
CA GLN A 73 -0.24 0.71 10.29
C GLN A 73 0.04 0.27 8.85
N CYS A 74 1.33 0.10 8.56
CA CYS A 74 1.80 -0.54 7.33
C CYS A 74 2.65 -1.76 7.65
N ARG A 75 2.53 -2.80 6.83
CA ARG A 75 3.46 -3.93 6.80
C ARG A 75 4.09 -3.97 5.43
N ILE A 76 5.41 -3.95 5.41
CA ILE A 76 6.20 -3.88 4.18
C ILE A 76 7.04 -5.15 4.05
N TYR A 77 6.88 -5.81 2.91
CA TYR A 77 7.64 -7.00 2.53
C TYR A 77 8.64 -6.59 1.47
N LEU A 78 9.93 -6.77 1.76
CA LEU A 78 11.02 -6.21 0.97
C LEU A 78 11.95 -7.32 0.47
N VAL A 79 12.22 -7.32 -0.80
CA VAL A 79 13.23 -8.23 -1.37
C VAL A 79 14.59 -7.56 -1.28
N GLY A 80 15.47 -8.16 -0.46
CA GLY A 80 16.81 -7.63 -0.24
C GLY A 80 16.87 -6.53 0.82
N MET A 81 17.47 -6.86 1.96
CA MET A 81 17.60 -5.90 3.07
C MET A 81 18.53 -4.74 2.72
N ASP A 82 19.36 -4.88 1.69
CA ASP A 82 20.16 -3.78 1.13
C ASP A 82 19.29 -2.62 0.63
N ASN A 83 18.04 -2.90 0.31
CA ASN A 83 17.08 -1.91 -0.17
C ASN A 83 16.40 -1.13 0.96
N TRP A 84 16.68 -1.47 2.23
CA TRP A 84 15.94 -0.92 3.37
C TRP A 84 16.03 0.60 3.46
N ASP A 85 17.24 1.16 3.37
CA ASP A 85 17.42 2.62 3.53
C ASP A 85 16.68 3.41 2.45
N ALA A 86 16.81 3.01 1.20
CA ALA A 86 16.11 3.66 0.09
C ALA A 86 14.59 3.51 0.20
N ALA A 87 14.12 2.32 0.58
CA ALA A 87 12.69 2.08 0.81
C ALA A 87 12.16 2.98 1.92
N ASN A 88 12.89 3.10 3.02
CA ASN A 88 12.52 3.95 4.15
C ASN A 88 12.45 5.43 3.75
N GLU A 89 13.38 5.91 2.93
CA GLU A 89 13.38 7.29 2.45
C GLU A 89 12.14 7.58 1.60
N GLU A 90 11.77 6.67 0.70
CA GLU A 90 10.56 6.82 -0.12
C GLU A 90 9.28 6.77 0.73
N TYR A 91 9.25 5.90 1.72
CA TYR A 91 8.15 5.80 2.68
C TYR A 91 8.00 7.10 3.47
N ALA A 92 9.10 7.64 3.99
CA ALA A 92 9.10 8.89 4.75
C ALA A 92 8.63 10.07 3.89
N ALA A 93 9.07 10.13 2.64
CA ALA A 93 8.63 11.17 1.70
C ALA A 93 7.13 11.09 1.42
N PHE A 94 6.58 9.87 1.32
CA PHE A 94 5.15 9.67 1.09
C PHE A 94 4.31 10.15 2.26
N PHE A 95 4.64 9.75 3.49
CA PHE A 95 3.82 10.07 4.66
C PHE A 95 4.09 11.45 5.25
N GLY A 96 5.27 12.01 5.04
CA GLY A 96 5.62 13.32 5.60
C GLY A 96 5.66 13.30 7.13
N ALA A 97 4.93 14.20 7.76
CA ALA A 97 4.91 14.31 9.23
C ALA A 97 4.13 13.19 9.92
N HIS A 98 3.24 12.50 9.19
CA HIS A 98 2.47 11.39 9.75
C HIS A 98 3.34 10.12 9.79
N CYS A 99 3.41 9.50 10.95
CA CYS A 99 4.23 8.31 11.17
C CYS A 99 3.36 7.15 11.64
N PRO A 100 2.79 6.35 10.72
CA PRO A 100 2.04 5.15 11.12
C PRO A 100 2.92 4.13 11.83
N ALA A 101 2.31 3.25 12.60
CA ALA A 101 3.01 2.07 13.08
C ALA A 101 3.46 1.23 11.87
N ARG A 102 4.64 0.60 11.94
CA ARG A 102 5.21 -0.06 10.77
C ARG A 102 6.11 -1.23 11.14
N ILE A 103 6.12 -2.23 10.26
CA ILE A 103 7.17 -3.24 10.22
C ILE A 103 7.67 -3.40 8.78
N ILE A 104 8.96 -3.63 8.61
CA ILE A 104 9.57 -4.01 7.35
C ILE A 104 10.26 -5.35 7.55
N VAL A 105 9.90 -6.35 6.75
CA VAL A 105 10.51 -7.67 6.80
C VAL A 105 11.07 -8.04 5.44
N SER A 106 12.18 -8.76 5.45
CA SER A 106 12.78 -9.28 4.22
C SER A 106 12.12 -10.59 3.83
N VAL A 107 11.86 -10.74 2.54
CA VAL A 107 11.34 -11.98 1.94
C VAL A 107 12.26 -12.42 0.82
N ASN A 108 12.21 -13.71 0.46
CA ASN A 108 13.05 -14.24 -0.61
C ASN A 108 12.67 -13.71 -1.98
N GLU A 109 11.37 -13.64 -2.26
CA GLU A 109 10.85 -13.16 -3.53
C GLU A 109 9.39 -12.73 -3.36
N LEU A 110 8.92 -11.93 -4.30
CA LEU A 110 7.52 -11.53 -4.41
C LEU A 110 7.03 -11.86 -5.82
N HIS A 111 5.72 -11.95 -5.96
CA HIS A 111 5.08 -12.27 -7.22
C HIS A 111 5.53 -11.29 -8.32
N PHE A 112 5.71 -11.80 -9.54
CA PHE A 112 6.12 -11.03 -10.74
C PHE A 112 7.52 -10.40 -10.67
N GLY A 113 8.34 -10.77 -9.69
CA GLY A 113 9.65 -10.16 -9.50
C GLY A 113 9.60 -8.77 -8.88
N CYS A 114 8.50 -8.39 -8.27
CA CYS A 114 8.41 -7.12 -7.55
C CYS A 114 9.40 -7.12 -6.37
N LEU A 115 9.93 -5.94 -6.06
CA LEU A 115 10.88 -5.77 -4.96
C LEU A 115 10.20 -5.43 -3.64
N VAL A 116 8.92 -5.03 -3.68
CA VAL A 116 8.19 -4.64 -2.49
C VAL A 116 6.71 -4.98 -2.62
N GLU A 117 6.10 -5.29 -1.48
CA GLU A 117 4.66 -5.38 -1.31
C GLU A 117 4.28 -4.68 -0.01
N ILE A 118 3.18 -3.92 -0.01
CA ILE A 118 2.74 -3.15 1.15
C ILE A 118 1.28 -3.48 1.43
N GLU A 119 0.96 -3.84 2.66
CA GLU A 119 -0.40 -3.88 3.17
C GLU A 119 -0.57 -2.83 4.26
N ALA A 120 -1.78 -2.38 4.49
CA ALA A 120 -2.02 -1.31 5.44
C ALA A 120 -3.39 -1.44 6.12
N VAL A 121 -3.49 -0.78 7.26
CA VAL A 121 -4.75 -0.58 7.98
C VAL A 121 -4.93 0.91 8.17
N ALA A 122 -6.12 1.41 7.87
CA ALA A 122 -6.48 2.82 8.01
C ALA A 122 -7.78 2.94 8.80
N GLU A 123 -7.95 4.07 9.49
CA GLU A 123 -9.20 4.36 10.17
C GLU A 123 -10.10 5.20 9.26
N CYS A 124 -11.40 4.90 9.28
CA CYS A 124 -12.37 5.57 8.41
C CYS A 124 -12.87 6.90 8.98
N THR A 125 -12.46 7.27 10.17
CA THR A 125 -12.87 8.51 10.80
C THR A 125 -11.90 9.64 10.46
N GLN A 126 -12.45 10.82 10.22
CA GLN A 126 -11.66 12.02 10.01
C GLN A 126 -11.00 12.44 11.32
N LYS A 127 -9.79 13.02 11.21
CA LYS A 127 -9.06 13.56 12.36
C LYS A 127 -9.92 14.64 13.03
N GLY A 128 -10.20 14.47 14.33
CA GLY A 128 -11.01 15.43 15.10
C GLY A 128 -12.49 15.09 15.22
N GLU A 129 -12.97 14.00 14.66
CA GLU A 129 -14.37 13.56 14.78
C GLU A 129 -14.69 12.81 16.09
N PHE A 130 -13.67 12.52 16.87
CA PHE A 130 -13.83 11.90 18.18
C PHE A 130 -13.89 12.96 19.27
N LEU A 131 -15.08 13.31 19.65
CA LEU A 131 -15.30 14.23 20.76
C LEU A 131 -16.30 13.70 21.75
#